data_7841ae9f6c88afaae3e5be4648d351c6
#
_entry.id   7841ae9f6c88afaae3e5be4648d351c6
#
_cell.length_a   1.000
_cell.length_b   1.000
_cell.length_c   1.000
_cell.angle_alpha   90.00
_cell.angle_beta   90.00
_cell.angle_gamma   90.00
#
_symmetry.space_group_name_H-M   'P 1'
#
loop_
_entity.id
_entity.type
_entity.pdbx_description
1 polymer ?
#
loop_
_entity_poly.entity_id
_entity_poly.type
_entity_poly.pdbx_seq_one_letter_code
_entity_poly.pdbx_strand_id
1 'polypeptide(L)'
;MNTAYFYLTDEGGKLAHKLAAAHPGDIYNKENFKENLRAGFGRYDSLVCIMATGIVVRILAPLIVHKTSDPAVVVLDQKGKYAISLLSGHLGGANDLAREMAVISGGEAVITTATDVAGELSFDTFAKKYDMAIENIGQLKHISGALLSGKKVNVFTDKNAAELYPELAKEQKRGMIAILPLSEFFKTYTIESNIPAVVIDERLFVSNSTVPQAAPVLYLRPRTICAGIGCKRNMEQKPIEEALLQTLKEE
;
A
#
# COMPACT_ATOMS: atom_id res chain seq x y z
N MET A 1 -4.26 10.28 -6.17
CA MET A 1 -2.84 10.04 -6.51
C MET A 1 -2.36 11.16 -7.43
N ASN A 2 -1.27 11.82 -7.09
CA ASN A 2 -0.63 12.80 -7.96
C ASN A 2 0.28 12.04 -8.94
N THR A 3 -0.07 12.02 -10.25
CA THR A 3 0.57 11.17 -11.26
C THR A 3 1.39 11.98 -12.26
N ALA A 4 2.54 11.45 -12.68
CA ALA A 4 3.32 12.02 -13.77
C ALA A 4 3.57 10.98 -14.88
N TYR A 5 3.47 11.44 -16.12
CA TYR A 5 3.69 10.66 -17.34
C TYR A 5 4.99 11.08 -18.02
N PHE A 6 5.81 10.11 -18.39
CA PHE A 6 7.11 10.33 -19.05
C PHE A 6 7.18 9.55 -20.34
N TYR A 7 7.54 10.19 -21.44
CA TYR A 7 7.69 9.52 -22.74
C TYR A 7 8.91 10.01 -23.52
N LEU A 8 9.38 9.20 -24.47
CA LEU A 8 10.57 9.48 -25.27
C LEU A 8 10.29 9.62 -26.77
N THR A 9 9.18 9.07 -27.26
CA THR A 9 8.82 9.05 -28.69
C THR A 9 7.49 9.74 -28.92
N ASP A 10 7.27 10.24 -30.13
CA ASP A 10 6.01 10.90 -30.47
C ASP A 10 4.79 9.94 -30.33
N GLU A 11 4.99 8.66 -30.63
CA GLU A 11 3.96 7.64 -30.43
C GLU A 11 3.66 7.43 -28.94
N GLY A 12 4.71 7.36 -28.10
CA GLY A 12 4.57 7.34 -26.66
C GLY A 12 3.88 8.60 -26.10
N GLY A 13 4.12 9.76 -26.72
CA GLY A 13 3.44 11.01 -26.38
C GLY A 13 1.94 10.96 -26.62
N LYS A 14 1.49 10.42 -27.77
CA LYS A 14 0.06 10.22 -28.04
C LYS A 14 -0.57 9.33 -26.99
N LEU A 15 0.11 8.25 -26.60
CA LEU A 15 -0.36 7.37 -25.53
C LEU A 15 -0.39 8.10 -24.19
N ALA A 16 0.66 8.88 -23.82
CA ALA A 16 0.65 9.66 -22.59
C ALA A 16 -0.55 10.59 -22.49
N HIS A 17 -0.86 11.32 -23.56
CA HIS A 17 -2.05 12.20 -23.60
C HIS A 17 -3.36 11.41 -23.49
N LYS A 18 -3.46 10.24 -24.13
CA LYS A 18 -4.64 9.36 -24.01
C LYS A 18 -4.85 8.90 -22.57
N LEU A 19 -3.77 8.47 -21.91
CA LEU A 19 -3.81 8.00 -20.53
C LEU A 19 -4.16 9.15 -19.57
N ALA A 20 -3.49 10.31 -19.72
CA ALA A 20 -3.72 11.49 -18.87
C ALA A 20 -5.12 12.11 -19.04
N ALA A 21 -5.78 11.93 -20.18
CA ALA A 21 -7.15 12.36 -20.37
C ALA A 21 -8.16 11.55 -19.53
N ALA A 22 -7.88 10.28 -19.26
CA ALA A 22 -8.71 9.41 -18.43
C ALA A 22 -8.27 9.37 -16.97
N HIS A 23 -6.96 9.47 -16.72
CA HIS A 23 -6.35 9.51 -15.39
C HIS A 23 -5.44 10.75 -15.30
N PRO A 24 -5.94 11.89 -14.78
CA PRO A 24 -5.24 13.18 -14.84
C PRO A 24 -3.85 13.16 -14.19
N GLY A 25 -2.88 13.84 -14.79
CA GLY A 25 -1.51 13.96 -14.30
C GLY A 25 -0.64 14.85 -15.19
N ASP A 26 0.54 15.19 -14.71
CA ASP A 26 1.51 16.01 -15.42
C ASP A 26 2.23 15.20 -16.52
N ILE A 27 2.48 15.80 -17.68
CA ILE A 27 3.11 15.12 -18.82
C ILE A 27 4.48 15.72 -19.10
N TYR A 28 5.51 14.89 -19.15
CA TYR A 28 6.89 15.24 -19.44
C TYR A 28 7.37 14.57 -20.73
N ASN A 29 7.84 15.38 -21.67
CA ASN A 29 8.38 14.92 -22.94
C ASN A 29 9.86 14.48 -22.79
N LYS A 30 10.50 14.18 -23.95
CA LYS A 30 11.91 13.75 -24.03
C LYS A 30 12.93 14.77 -23.55
N GLU A 31 12.53 16.06 -23.43
CA GLU A 31 13.45 17.11 -23.01
C GLU A 31 13.71 17.00 -21.50
N ASN A 32 14.99 16.93 -21.12
CA ASN A 32 15.42 16.77 -19.72
C ASN A 32 14.70 15.62 -18.97
N PHE A 33 14.27 14.57 -19.72
CA PHE A 33 13.43 13.51 -19.13
C PHE A 33 14.12 12.78 -17.98
N LYS A 34 15.46 12.62 -18.03
CA LYS A 34 16.21 11.94 -16.95
C LYS A 34 16.15 12.72 -15.65
N GLU A 35 16.36 14.02 -15.73
CA GLU A 35 16.30 14.95 -14.62
C GLU A 35 14.87 15.04 -14.08
N ASN A 36 13.89 15.19 -14.97
CA ASN A 36 12.48 15.26 -14.63
C ASN A 36 11.99 13.95 -13.98
N LEU A 37 12.40 12.79 -14.50
CA LEU A 37 12.04 11.49 -13.94
C LEU A 37 12.66 11.28 -12.55
N ARG A 38 13.92 11.69 -12.34
CA ARG A 38 14.56 11.65 -11.02
C ARG A 38 13.88 12.58 -10.02
N ALA A 39 13.60 13.82 -10.42
CA ALA A 39 12.89 14.77 -9.57
C ALA A 39 11.45 14.31 -9.27
N GLY A 40 10.80 13.70 -10.25
CA GLY A 40 9.45 13.15 -10.12
C GLY A 40 9.36 12.03 -9.08
N PHE A 41 10.42 11.23 -8.90
CA PHE A 41 10.44 10.12 -7.96
C PHE A 41 10.19 10.53 -6.50
N GLY A 42 10.63 11.73 -6.10
CA GLY A 42 10.38 12.27 -4.75
C GLY A 42 9.18 13.23 -4.66
N ARG A 43 8.50 13.52 -5.81
CA ARG A 43 7.44 14.54 -5.87
C ARG A 43 6.05 13.97 -6.09
N TYR A 44 5.95 12.89 -6.88
CA TYR A 44 4.69 12.28 -7.29
C TYR A 44 4.42 10.99 -6.53
N ASP A 45 3.15 10.68 -6.32
CA ASP A 45 2.74 9.40 -5.75
C ASP A 45 2.92 8.25 -6.76
N SER A 46 2.85 8.59 -8.06
CA SER A 46 2.95 7.60 -9.13
C SER A 46 3.61 8.15 -10.41
N LEU A 47 4.38 7.29 -11.05
CA LEU A 47 5.10 7.56 -12.30
C LEU A 47 4.68 6.55 -13.36
N VAL A 48 4.21 7.03 -14.49
CA VAL A 48 3.87 6.24 -15.68
C VAL A 48 4.90 6.51 -16.76
N CYS A 49 5.75 5.54 -17.05
CA CYS A 49 6.88 5.68 -17.95
C CYS A 49 6.62 4.93 -19.27
N ILE A 50 6.48 5.66 -20.39
CA ILE A 50 6.21 5.08 -21.71
C ILE A 50 7.54 5.00 -22.47
N MET A 51 8.29 3.94 -22.14
CA MET A 51 9.64 3.71 -22.67
C MET A 51 10.12 2.29 -22.31
N ALA A 52 11.30 1.92 -22.79
CA ALA A 52 11.89 0.62 -22.43
C ALA A 52 12.15 0.53 -20.92
N THR A 53 11.72 -0.56 -20.29
CA THR A 53 11.85 -0.83 -18.85
C THR A 53 13.28 -0.67 -18.34
N GLY A 54 14.28 -1.09 -19.10
CA GLY A 54 15.70 -0.97 -18.74
C GLY A 54 16.18 0.49 -18.63
N ILE A 55 15.54 1.45 -19.32
CA ILE A 55 15.85 2.87 -19.19
C ILE A 55 15.37 3.36 -17.81
N VAL A 56 14.13 3.03 -17.45
CA VAL A 56 13.52 3.39 -16.16
C VAL A 56 14.34 2.83 -15.00
N VAL A 57 14.67 1.53 -15.05
CA VAL A 57 15.48 0.86 -14.03
C VAL A 57 16.81 1.57 -13.80
N ARG A 58 17.56 1.86 -14.86
CA ARG A 58 18.88 2.52 -14.73
C ARG A 58 18.79 3.94 -14.15
N ILE A 59 17.69 4.66 -14.40
CA ILE A 59 17.52 6.02 -13.90
C ILE A 59 17.09 6.00 -12.45
N LEU A 60 16.16 5.12 -12.07
CA LEU A 60 15.56 5.10 -10.75
C LEU A 60 16.34 4.26 -9.73
N ALA A 61 17.15 3.29 -10.15
CA ALA A 61 17.90 2.41 -9.24
C ALA A 61 18.65 3.15 -8.11
N PRO A 62 19.32 4.29 -8.34
CA PRO A 62 20.01 5.04 -7.28
C PRO A 62 19.07 5.74 -6.29
N LEU A 63 17.78 5.82 -6.58
CA LEU A 63 16.77 6.53 -5.79
C LEU A 63 15.88 5.59 -4.98
N ILE A 64 15.88 4.30 -5.31
CA ILE A 64 15.04 3.29 -4.65
C ILE A 64 15.53 3.08 -3.22
N VAL A 65 14.61 3.25 -2.25
CA VAL A 65 14.89 3.12 -0.81
C VAL A 65 14.08 1.99 -0.21
N HIS A 66 12.74 2.11 -0.24
CA HIS A 66 11.88 1.13 0.41
C HIS A 66 10.46 1.15 -0.19
N LYS A 67 9.86 -0.04 -0.29
CA LYS A 67 8.52 -0.24 -0.88
C LYS A 67 7.38 0.53 -0.21
N THR A 68 7.59 1.10 0.97
CA THR A 68 6.59 1.90 1.71
C THR A 68 6.71 3.39 1.47
N SER A 69 7.86 3.85 0.97
CA SER A 69 8.17 5.26 0.71
C SER A 69 8.28 5.57 -0.78
N ASP A 70 8.70 4.58 -1.56
CA ASP A 70 8.92 4.78 -2.99
C ASP A 70 7.58 4.88 -3.74
N PRO A 71 7.46 5.75 -4.74
CA PRO A 71 6.25 5.93 -5.51
C PRO A 71 5.90 4.68 -6.32
N ALA A 72 4.63 4.58 -6.73
CA ALA A 72 4.21 3.59 -7.71
C ALA A 72 4.91 3.86 -9.05
N VAL A 73 5.51 2.85 -9.66
CA VAL A 73 6.09 3.00 -11.00
C VAL A 73 5.48 1.96 -11.94
N VAL A 74 4.84 2.45 -13.00
CA VAL A 74 4.28 1.63 -14.09
C VAL A 74 5.01 1.96 -15.38
N VAL A 75 5.40 0.93 -16.13
CA VAL A 75 6.08 1.07 -17.41
C VAL A 75 5.23 0.51 -18.53
N LEU A 76 5.03 1.29 -19.59
CA LEU A 76 4.34 0.84 -20.79
C LEU A 76 5.29 0.85 -22.01
N ASP A 77 5.07 -0.06 -22.93
CA ASP A 77 5.62 0.10 -24.28
C ASP A 77 4.88 1.23 -25.03
N GLN A 78 5.48 1.75 -26.07
CA GLN A 78 4.96 2.93 -26.80
C GLN A 78 3.58 2.69 -27.49
N LYS A 79 3.15 1.41 -27.65
CA LYS A 79 1.84 1.04 -28.19
C LYS A 79 0.82 0.77 -27.08
N GLY A 80 1.25 0.76 -25.82
CA GLY A 80 0.40 0.45 -24.68
C GLY A 80 -0.08 -1.00 -24.61
N LYS A 81 0.66 -1.93 -25.26
CA LYS A 81 0.32 -3.35 -25.25
C LYS A 81 0.48 -3.96 -23.87
N TYR A 82 1.52 -3.56 -23.15
CA TYR A 82 1.80 -4.04 -21.80
C TYR A 82 1.95 -2.88 -20.82
N ALA A 83 1.26 -2.96 -19.68
CA ALA A 83 1.42 -2.06 -18.54
C ALA A 83 2.05 -2.85 -17.40
N ILE A 84 3.33 -2.61 -17.14
CA ILE A 84 4.15 -3.38 -16.20
C ILE A 84 4.17 -2.68 -14.85
N SER A 85 3.66 -3.33 -13.81
CA SER A 85 3.86 -2.89 -12.42
C SER A 85 5.32 -3.12 -12.02
N LEU A 86 6.15 -2.05 -12.06
CA LEU A 86 7.59 -2.18 -11.88
C LEU A 86 8.02 -2.00 -10.42
N LEU A 87 7.45 -1.03 -9.69
CA LEU A 87 7.85 -0.70 -8.34
C LEU A 87 6.63 -0.35 -7.47
N SER A 88 6.69 -0.70 -6.18
CA SER A 88 5.67 -0.38 -5.17
C SER A 88 4.27 -0.91 -5.52
N GLY A 89 4.18 -2.21 -5.88
CA GLY A 89 2.99 -2.88 -6.41
C GLY A 89 1.75 -2.74 -5.52
N HIS A 90 1.86 -3.11 -4.23
CA HIS A 90 0.75 -3.12 -3.28
C HIS A 90 0.53 -1.75 -2.62
N LEU A 91 1.35 -1.40 -1.62
CA LEU A 91 1.18 -0.17 -0.83
C LEU A 91 1.26 1.09 -1.70
N GLY A 92 2.22 1.16 -2.61
CA GLY A 92 2.33 2.26 -3.57
C GLY A 92 1.19 2.28 -4.59
N GLY A 93 0.58 1.12 -4.89
CA GLY A 93 -0.56 0.99 -5.79
C GLY A 93 -0.20 0.80 -7.26
N ALA A 94 1.05 0.42 -7.58
CA ALA A 94 1.46 0.21 -8.98
C ALA A 94 0.71 -0.95 -9.65
N ASN A 95 0.24 -1.97 -8.90
CA ASN A 95 -0.56 -3.05 -9.47
C ASN A 95 -1.92 -2.55 -9.97
N ASP A 96 -2.61 -1.73 -9.17
CA ASP A 96 -3.91 -1.17 -9.57
C ASP A 96 -3.74 -0.16 -10.69
N LEU A 97 -2.72 0.69 -10.62
CA LEU A 97 -2.38 1.64 -11.67
C LEU A 97 -2.04 0.91 -12.98
N ALA A 98 -1.32 -0.20 -12.94
CA ALA A 98 -1.01 -0.99 -14.15
C ALA A 98 -2.29 -1.58 -14.77
N ARG A 99 -3.23 -2.08 -13.95
CA ARG A 99 -4.54 -2.54 -14.43
C ARG A 99 -5.33 -1.40 -15.10
N GLU A 100 -5.36 -0.24 -14.47
CA GLU A 100 -6.05 0.94 -14.99
C GLU A 100 -5.42 1.41 -16.31
N MET A 101 -4.10 1.55 -16.37
CA MET A 101 -3.39 1.93 -17.60
C MET A 101 -3.60 0.93 -18.72
N ALA A 102 -3.64 -0.37 -18.42
CA ALA A 102 -3.93 -1.41 -19.38
C ALA A 102 -5.36 -1.29 -19.95
N VAL A 103 -6.37 -1.04 -19.11
CA VAL A 103 -7.74 -0.82 -19.54
C VAL A 103 -7.84 0.39 -20.47
N ILE A 104 -7.23 1.52 -20.11
CA ILE A 104 -7.27 2.75 -20.91
C ILE A 104 -6.52 2.58 -22.24
N SER A 105 -5.35 1.93 -22.22
CA SER A 105 -4.57 1.68 -23.44
C SER A 105 -5.22 0.64 -24.37
N GLY A 106 -5.99 -0.30 -23.81
CA GLY A 106 -6.49 -1.49 -24.48
C GLY A 106 -5.46 -2.61 -24.49
N GLY A 107 -4.52 -2.59 -23.56
CA GLY A 107 -3.43 -3.55 -23.41
C GLY A 107 -3.64 -4.54 -22.27
N GLU A 108 -2.54 -5.09 -21.77
CA GLU A 108 -2.49 -6.12 -20.73
C GLU A 108 -1.64 -5.64 -19.55
N ALA A 109 -2.15 -5.82 -18.32
CA ALA A 109 -1.39 -5.56 -17.10
C ALA A 109 -0.44 -6.71 -16.78
N VAL A 110 0.84 -6.41 -16.59
CA VAL A 110 1.86 -7.39 -16.20
C VAL A 110 2.17 -7.20 -14.71
N ILE A 111 1.66 -8.11 -13.88
CA ILE A 111 1.81 -8.10 -12.43
C ILE A 111 2.48 -9.40 -12.02
N THR A 112 3.59 -9.29 -11.28
CA THR A 112 4.41 -10.43 -10.88
C THR A 112 4.41 -10.67 -9.36
N THR A 113 3.62 -9.89 -8.61
CA THR A 113 3.54 -10.01 -7.16
C THR A 113 2.89 -11.34 -6.78
N ALA A 114 3.56 -12.15 -5.97
CA ALA A 114 3.15 -13.53 -5.68
C ALA A 114 1.72 -13.63 -5.09
N THR A 115 1.35 -12.74 -4.19
CA THR A 115 0.00 -12.70 -3.58
C THR A 115 -1.10 -12.37 -4.60
N ASP A 116 -0.84 -11.46 -5.55
CA ASP A 116 -1.77 -11.18 -6.64
C ASP A 116 -1.93 -12.35 -7.60
N VAL A 117 -0.81 -13.00 -7.95
CA VAL A 117 -0.82 -14.18 -8.85
C VAL A 117 -1.53 -15.36 -8.20
N ALA A 118 -1.34 -15.57 -6.90
CA ALA A 118 -2.00 -16.63 -6.15
C ALA A 118 -3.48 -16.32 -5.82
N GLY A 119 -3.93 -15.08 -6.02
CA GLY A 119 -5.26 -14.63 -5.60
C GLY A 119 -5.48 -14.69 -4.09
N GLU A 120 -4.39 -14.61 -3.33
CA GLU A 120 -4.37 -14.66 -1.87
C GLU A 120 -4.63 -13.28 -1.26
N LEU A 121 -5.16 -13.26 -0.03
CA LEU A 121 -5.34 -12.03 0.73
C LEU A 121 -3.99 -11.37 1.02
N SER A 122 -3.85 -10.12 0.59
CA SER A 122 -2.71 -9.26 0.93
C SER A 122 -3.12 -8.25 1.98
N PHE A 123 -2.54 -8.33 3.18
CA PHE A 123 -2.91 -7.43 4.29
C PHE A 123 -2.44 -5.99 4.12
N ASP A 124 -1.47 -5.71 3.26
CA ASP A 124 -1.09 -4.34 2.88
C ASP A 124 -2.14 -3.71 1.95
N THR A 125 -2.60 -4.44 0.93
CA THR A 125 -3.71 -4.01 0.07
C THR A 125 -5.01 -3.87 0.88
N PHE A 126 -5.26 -4.82 1.79
CA PHE A 126 -6.38 -4.77 2.71
C PHE A 126 -6.35 -3.51 3.60
N ALA A 127 -5.21 -3.24 4.23
CA ALA A 127 -5.03 -2.05 5.07
C ALA A 127 -5.25 -0.75 4.27
N LYS A 128 -4.73 -0.68 3.04
CA LYS A 128 -4.95 0.45 2.13
C LYS A 128 -6.42 0.63 1.78
N LYS A 129 -7.12 -0.46 1.41
CA LYS A 129 -8.53 -0.43 1.02
C LYS A 129 -9.43 0.10 2.15
N TYR A 130 -9.14 -0.26 3.38
CA TYR A 130 -9.94 0.11 4.56
C TYR A 130 -9.33 1.26 5.37
N ASP A 131 -8.41 2.02 4.79
CA ASP A 131 -7.73 3.17 5.42
C ASP A 131 -7.17 2.86 6.81
N MET A 132 -6.45 1.75 6.92
CA MET A 132 -5.80 1.32 8.15
C MET A 132 -4.32 1.64 8.13
N ALA A 133 -3.77 2.10 9.25
CA ALA A 133 -2.32 2.18 9.43
C ALA A 133 -1.76 0.79 9.77
N ILE A 134 -0.57 0.47 9.22
CA ILE A 134 0.19 -0.73 9.57
C ILE A 134 1.26 -0.31 10.59
N GLU A 135 1.09 -0.70 11.85
CA GLU A 135 1.97 -0.26 12.93
C GLU A 135 3.38 -0.85 12.81
N ASN A 136 3.47 -2.14 12.49
CA ASN A 136 4.72 -2.90 12.47
C ASN A 136 4.95 -3.60 11.13
N ILE A 137 5.12 -2.82 10.07
CA ILE A 137 5.17 -3.28 8.67
C ILE A 137 6.20 -4.40 8.42
N GLY A 138 7.25 -4.49 9.21
CA GLY A 138 8.25 -5.57 9.12
C GLY A 138 7.66 -6.97 9.30
N GLN A 139 6.52 -7.11 9.99
CA GLN A 139 5.83 -8.39 10.18
C GLN A 139 5.00 -8.83 8.97
N LEU A 140 4.66 -7.91 8.08
CA LEU A 140 3.84 -8.19 6.90
C LEU A 140 4.40 -9.34 6.05
N LYS A 141 5.72 -9.39 5.85
CA LYS A 141 6.39 -10.46 5.09
C LYS A 141 6.16 -11.86 5.68
N HIS A 142 6.07 -11.96 7.01
CA HIS A 142 5.87 -13.23 7.70
C HIS A 142 4.42 -13.71 7.57
N ILE A 143 3.46 -12.76 7.66
CA ILE A 143 2.03 -13.04 7.45
C ILE A 143 1.76 -13.47 6.01
N SER A 144 2.26 -12.69 5.04
CA SER A 144 2.13 -13.02 3.61
C SER A 144 2.79 -14.35 3.26
N GLY A 145 3.99 -14.60 3.78
CA GLY A 145 4.70 -15.87 3.59
C GLY A 145 3.96 -17.07 4.18
N ALA A 146 3.28 -16.89 5.32
CA ALA A 146 2.45 -17.94 5.90
C ALA A 146 1.26 -18.27 5.01
N LEU A 147 0.51 -17.27 4.53
CA LEU A 147 -0.62 -17.48 3.63
C LEU A 147 -0.18 -18.15 2.32
N LEU A 148 0.89 -17.66 1.67
CA LEU A 148 1.44 -18.24 0.44
C LEU A 148 1.92 -19.68 0.61
N SER A 149 2.33 -20.08 1.83
CA SER A 149 2.70 -21.47 2.15
C SER A 149 1.52 -22.33 2.62
N GLY A 150 0.28 -21.84 2.52
CA GLY A 150 -0.92 -22.58 2.94
C GLY A 150 -1.06 -22.69 4.47
N LYS A 151 -0.30 -21.93 5.26
CA LYS A 151 -0.43 -21.92 6.72
C LYS A 151 -1.58 -21.01 7.14
N LYS A 152 -2.31 -21.43 8.17
CA LYS A 152 -3.38 -20.61 8.75
C LYS A 152 -2.82 -19.38 9.45
N VAL A 153 -3.59 -18.28 9.37
CA VAL A 153 -3.34 -17.03 10.09
C VAL A 153 -4.55 -16.71 10.96
N ASN A 154 -4.34 -16.37 12.22
CA ASN A 154 -5.40 -15.92 13.10
C ASN A 154 -5.62 -14.41 12.92
N VAL A 155 -6.89 -13.98 12.79
CA VAL A 155 -7.28 -12.58 12.72
C VAL A 155 -8.11 -12.24 13.94
N PHE A 156 -7.60 -11.37 14.79
CA PHE A 156 -8.27 -10.94 16.03
C PHE A 156 -8.93 -9.58 15.84
N THR A 157 -10.24 -9.51 16.09
CA THR A 157 -11.00 -8.27 16.03
C THR A 157 -12.33 -8.41 16.78
N ASP A 158 -12.79 -7.35 17.43
CA ASP A 158 -14.10 -7.27 18.07
C ASP A 158 -15.18 -6.73 17.11
N LYS A 159 -14.79 -6.29 15.92
CA LYS A 159 -15.72 -5.80 14.89
C LYS A 159 -16.41 -6.96 14.19
N ASN A 160 -17.61 -6.74 13.69
CA ASN A 160 -18.29 -7.73 12.84
C ASN A 160 -17.51 -7.85 11.50
N ALA A 161 -16.41 -8.59 11.55
CA ALA A 161 -15.45 -8.69 10.47
C ALA A 161 -16.04 -9.29 9.18
N ALA A 162 -17.04 -10.19 9.33
CA ALA A 162 -17.69 -10.81 8.17
C ALA A 162 -18.51 -9.80 7.35
N GLU A 163 -19.10 -8.82 8.03
CA GLU A 163 -19.92 -7.77 7.42
C GLU A 163 -19.06 -6.62 6.91
N LEU A 164 -18.10 -6.16 7.72
CA LEU A 164 -17.24 -5.01 7.40
C LEU A 164 -16.14 -5.36 6.39
N TYR A 165 -15.68 -6.61 6.37
CA TYR A 165 -14.51 -7.04 5.60
C TYR A 165 -14.82 -8.35 4.84
N PRO A 166 -15.53 -8.26 3.69
CA PRO A 166 -15.92 -9.45 2.91
C PRO A 166 -14.75 -10.34 2.50
N GLU A 167 -13.56 -9.77 2.29
CA GLU A 167 -12.35 -10.52 1.96
C GLU A 167 -11.94 -11.46 3.09
N LEU A 168 -12.04 -11.02 4.35
CA LEU A 168 -11.77 -11.88 5.51
C LEU A 168 -12.77 -13.02 5.57
N ALA A 169 -14.06 -12.76 5.36
CA ALA A 169 -15.08 -13.79 5.31
C ALA A 169 -14.83 -14.82 4.21
N LYS A 170 -14.36 -14.39 3.04
CA LYS A 170 -13.96 -15.27 1.94
C LYS A 170 -12.79 -16.17 2.33
N GLU A 171 -11.73 -15.61 2.90
CA GLU A 171 -10.54 -16.39 3.29
C GLU A 171 -10.82 -17.31 4.48
N GLN A 172 -11.73 -16.94 5.38
CA GLN A 172 -12.21 -17.83 6.45
C GLN A 172 -12.92 -19.04 5.86
N LYS A 173 -13.80 -18.87 4.86
CA LYS A 173 -14.47 -19.99 4.16
C LYS A 173 -13.48 -20.89 3.43
N ARG A 174 -12.35 -20.34 2.93
CA ARG A 174 -11.25 -21.12 2.33
C ARG A 174 -10.40 -21.85 3.38
N GLY A 175 -10.61 -21.56 4.67
CA GLY A 175 -9.84 -22.15 5.76
C GLY A 175 -8.42 -21.58 5.93
N MET A 176 -8.10 -20.49 5.23
CA MET A 176 -6.80 -19.81 5.27
C MET A 176 -6.62 -18.95 6.51
N ILE A 177 -7.73 -18.38 7.03
CA ILE A 177 -7.72 -17.61 8.26
C ILE A 177 -8.76 -18.14 9.26
N ALA A 178 -8.55 -17.81 10.55
CA ALA A 178 -9.55 -17.95 11.60
C ALA A 178 -9.83 -16.55 12.19
N ILE A 179 -11.08 -16.10 12.16
CA ILE A 179 -11.49 -14.82 12.77
C ILE A 179 -11.91 -15.13 14.21
N LEU A 180 -11.27 -14.44 15.15
CA LEU A 180 -11.40 -14.67 16.60
C LEU A 180 -11.68 -13.33 17.31
N PRO A 181 -12.43 -13.34 18.43
CA PRO A 181 -12.61 -12.13 19.24
C PRO A 181 -11.26 -11.63 19.79
N LEU A 182 -11.13 -10.31 19.93
CA LEU A 182 -9.91 -9.72 20.42
C LEU A 182 -9.55 -10.16 21.85
N SER A 183 -10.56 -10.46 22.68
CA SER A 183 -10.40 -11.02 24.02
C SER A 183 -9.60 -12.32 24.04
N GLU A 184 -9.67 -13.10 22.96
CA GLU A 184 -8.90 -14.34 22.80
C GLU A 184 -7.42 -14.08 22.53
N PHE A 185 -7.06 -12.95 21.91
CA PHE A 185 -5.68 -12.59 21.65
C PHE A 185 -4.85 -12.55 22.93
N PHE A 186 -5.37 -11.90 23.97
CA PHE A 186 -4.68 -11.76 25.24
C PHE A 186 -4.60 -13.06 26.07
N LYS A 187 -5.53 -14.01 25.80
CA LYS A 187 -5.55 -15.29 26.49
C LYS A 187 -4.68 -16.34 25.82
N THR A 188 -4.68 -16.36 24.49
CA THR A 188 -4.15 -17.47 23.68
C THR A 188 -2.76 -17.17 23.13
N TYR A 189 -2.42 -15.87 22.96
CA TYR A 189 -1.14 -15.45 22.37
C TYR A 189 -0.06 -15.38 23.43
N THR A 190 0.32 -16.56 23.92
CA THR A 190 1.45 -16.75 24.83
C THR A 190 2.74 -16.98 24.03
N ILE A 191 3.90 -17.03 24.74
CA ILE A 191 5.25 -17.29 24.20
C ILE A 191 5.32 -18.53 23.28
N GLU A 192 4.38 -19.46 23.41
CA GLU A 192 4.37 -20.75 22.71
C GLU A 192 3.53 -20.75 21.41
N SER A 193 2.79 -19.69 21.09
CA SER A 193 1.99 -19.65 19.87
C SER A 193 2.88 -19.45 18.63
N ASN A 194 2.99 -20.50 17.81
CA ASN A 194 3.69 -20.46 16.51
C ASN A 194 2.77 -20.07 15.34
N ILE A 195 1.50 -19.71 15.60
CA ILE A 195 0.55 -19.34 14.55
C ILE A 195 0.65 -17.85 14.28
N PRO A 196 0.95 -17.43 13.04
CA PRO A 196 0.96 -16.02 12.67
C PRO A 196 -0.39 -15.35 12.92
N ALA A 197 -0.39 -14.07 13.35
CA ALA A 197 -1.61 -13.36 13.67
C ALA A 197 -1.67 -11.96 13.07
N VAL A 198 -2.89 -11.49 12.86
CA VAL A 198 -3.23 -10.12 12.51
C VAL A 198 -4.21 -9.61 13.56
N VAL A 199 -3.94 -8.43 14.11
CA VAL A 199 -4.82 -7.75 15.06
C VAL A 199 -5.39 -6.51 14.37
N ILE A 200 -6.71 -6.40 14.29
CA ILE A 200 -7.42 -5.25 13.73
C ILE A 200 -8.16 -4.56 14.86
N ASP A 201 -7.56 -3.48 15.37
CA ASP A 201 -8.12 -2.70 16.47
C ASP A 201 -7.56 -1.27 16.45
N GLU A 202 -8.35 -0.28 16.87
CA GLU A 202 -7.94 1.13 16.94
C GLU A 202 -7.05 1.45 18.13
N ARG A 203 -7.13 0.66 19.20
CA ARG A 203 -6.33 0.88 20.42
C ARG A 203 -4.87 0.57 20.18
N LEU A 204 -4.01 1.46 20.61
CA LEU A 204 -2.57 1.20 20.69
C LEU A 204 -2.34 0.23 21.84
N PHE A 205 -2.11 -1.03 21.51
CA PHE A 205 -1.52 -1.93 22.50
C PHE A 205 -0.07 -1.52 22.65
N VAL A 206 0.18 -0.57 23.58
CA VAL A 206 1.53 -0.15 23.89
C VAL A 206 2.33 -1.41 24.07
N SER A 207 3.43 -1.52 23.37
CA SER A 207 4.40 -2.61 23.43
C SER A 207 5.12 -2.64 24.78
N ASN A 208 4.40 -2.36 25.87
CA ASN A 208 4.88 -2.58 27.20
C ASN A 208 4.97 -4.09 27.43
N SER A 209 6.04 -4.69 26.90
CA SER A 209 6.81 -5.79 27.50
C SER A 209 6.09 -7.12 27.78
N THR A 210 4.87 -7.38 27.36
CA THR A 210 4.18 -8.61 27.80
C THR A 210 3.64 -9.51 26.68
N VAL A 211 3.73 -9.09 25.39
CA VAL A 211 3.46 -10.04 24.31
C VAL A 211 4.78 -10.65 23.88
N PRO A 212 5.01 -11.91 24.14
CA PRO A 212 6.24 -12.57 23.71
C PRO A 212 6.36 -12.54 22.20
N GLN A 213 7.50 -12.09 21.70
CA GLN A 213 7.79 -11.92 20.27
C GLN A 213 8.03 -13.25 19.51
N ALA A 214 7.55 -14.38 20.01
CA ALA A 214 7.80 -15.68 19.38
C ALA A 214 7.04 -15.91 18.08
N ALA A 215 5.83 -15.33 17.93
CA ALA A 215 5.04 -15.44 16.71
C ALA A 215 4.94 -14.10 15.99
N PRO A 216 4.94 -14.08 14.64
CA PRO A 216 4.73 -12.86 13.87
C PRO A 216 3.30 -12.33 14.09
N VAL A 217 3.17 -11.13 14.64
CA VAL A 217 1.90 -10.42 14.82
C VAL A 217 1.93 -9.15 14.01
N LEU A 218 0.95 -8.95 13.14
CA LEU A 218 0.74 -7.73 12.37
C LEU A 218 -0.38 -6.92 13.01
N TYR A 219 -0.14 -5.64 13.29
CA TYR A 219 -1.15 -4.72 13.81
C TYR A 219 -1.67 -3.80 12.72
N LEU A 220 -2.97 -3.85 12.48
CA LEU A 220 -3.71 -2.97 11.58
C LEU A 220 -4.60 -2.05 12.41
N ARG A 221 -4.42 -0.72 12.24
CA ARG A 221 -5.12 0.32 12.99
C ARG A 221 -6.12 1.04 12.10
N PRO A 222 -7.41 0.75 12.22
CA PRO A 222 -8.45 1.55 11.56
C PRO A 222 -8.36 3.01 12.02
N ARG A 223 -8.44 3.95 11.07
CA ARG A 223 -8.44 5.39 11.36
C ARG A 223 -9.85 5.81 11.73
N THR A 224 -10.22 5.66 13.00
CA THR A 224 -11.57 5.95 13.50
C THR A 224 -11.66 7.26 14.28
N ILE A 225 -10.52 7.89 14.61
CA ILE A 225 -10.46 9.14 15.35
C ILE A 225 -10.50 10.32 14.39
N CYS A 226 -11.46 11.23 14.57
CA CYS A 226 -11.55 12.50 13.89
C CYS A 226 -11.27 13.63 14.88
N ALA A 227 -10.19 14.39 14.66
CA ALA A 227 -9.90 15.59 15.44
C ALA A 227 -10.48 16.84 14.76
N GLY A 228 -11.39 17.53 15.44
CA GLY A 228 -11.88 18.84 15.03
C GLY A 228 -11.03 19.95 15.65
N ILE A 229 -10.42 20.82 14.82
CA ILE A 229 -9.57 21.91 15.30
C ILE A 229 -10.22 23.25 14.97
N GLY A 230 -10.48 24.09 16.00
CA GLY A 230 -10.86 25.49 15.86
C GLY A 230 -9.71 26.39 16.31
N CYS A 231 -9.28 27.32 15.46
CA CYS A 231 -8.25 28.30 15.83
C CYS A 231 -8.60 29.70 15.34
N LYS A 232 -7.95 30.75 15.93
CA LYS A 232 -8.05 32.11 15.43
C LYS A 232 -7.38 32.24 14.06
N ARG A 233 -7.89 33.17 13.25
CA ARG A 233 -7.30 33.50 11.95
C ARG A 233 -5.83 33.89 12.12
N ASN A 234 -4.94 33.37 11.26
CA ASN A 234 -3.50 33.61 11.29
C ASN A 234 -2.75 33.04 12.52
N MET A 235 -3.29 32.01 13.19
CA MET A 235 -2.54 31.27 14.20
C MET A 235 -1.44 30.45 13.51
N GLU A 236 -0.25 30.42 14.11
CA GLU A 236 0.85 29.59 13.63
C GLU A 236 0.52 28.10 13.77
N GLN A 237 1.09 27.27 12.89
CA GLN A 237 0.86 25.82 12.85
C GLN A 237 1.32 25.12 14.13
N LYS A 238 2.49 25.49 14.64
CA LYS A 238 3.14 24.83 15.78
C LYS A 238 2.30 24.75 17.05
N PRO A 239 1.66 25.86 17.54
CA PRO A 239 0.78 25.79 18.69
C PRO A 239 -0.45 24.89 18.49
N ILE A 240 -0.95 24.78 17.24
CA ILE A 240 -2.07 23.90 16.90
C ILE A 240 -1.65 22.43 17.00
N GLU A 241 -0.47 22.09 16.46
CA GLU A 241 0.09 20.74 16.54
C GLU A 241 0.38 20.34 17.99
N GLU A 242 0.96 21.23 18.79
CA GLU A 242 1.26 20.98 20.20
C GLU A 242 -0.03 20.71 21.01
N ALA A 243 -1.08 21.51 20.80
CA ALA A 243 -2.39 21.32 21.46
C ALA A 243 -3.02 19.97 21.05
N LEU A 244 -2.99 19.62 19.77
CA LEU A 244 -3.50 18.35 19.27
C LEU A 244 -2.75 17.16 19.90
N LEU A 245 -1.41 17.20 19.89
CA LEU A 245 -0.59 16.15 20.46
C LEU A 245 -0.76 16.02 21.97
N GLN A 246 -1.02 17.10 22.69
CA GLN A 246 -1.31 17.07 24.13
C GLN A 246 -2.64 16.39 24.38
N THR A 247 -3.70 16.75 23.67
CA THR A 247 -5.04 16.14 23.80
C THR A 247 -5.01 14.64 23.52
N LEU A 248 -4.28 14.22 22.48
CA LEU A 248 -4.14 12.79 22.12
C LEU A 248 -3.32 11.96 23.12
N LYS A 249 -2.57 12.60 24.04
CA LYS A 249 -1.82 11.90 25.10
C LYS A 249 -2.63 11.71 26.38
N GLU A 250 -3.69 12.50 26.57
CA GLU A 250 -4.55 12.48 27.76
C GLU A 250 -5.70 11.45 27.64
N GLU A 251 -5.94 10.88 26.44
CA GLU A 251 -6.85 9.77 26.17
C GLU A 251 -6.11 8.41 26.03
#